data_4abc9215308ebdc8dbc4154d300b4530
#
_entry.id   4abc9215308ebdc8dbc4154d300b4530
#
_cell.length_a   1.000
_cell.length_b   1.000
_cell.length_c   1.000
_cell.angle_alpha   90.00
_cell.angle_beta   90.00
_cell.angle_gamma   90.00
#
_symmetry.space_group_name_H-M   'P 1'
#
loop_
_entity.id
_entity.type
_entity.pdbx_description
1 polymer ?
#
loop_
_entity_poly.entity_id
_entity_poly.type
_entity_poly.pdbx_seq_one_letter_code
_entity_poly.pdbx_strand_id
1 'polypeptide(L)'
;LVVDDNKVNRMALSRSLELQGHMVETAENGKEGLEKFQTGTFDLMLLDIEMPVMNGFEVLEACLNDVDLRQIPIIMTSAMEELDAVVKCVELGAEDYLTKPVNPILLRARVNASLEKKRLRDEQRKLFRTFATKEVAEELLRTGFSLGGQIVTASVLVADIRSFTSIAESQDPSDSIELLNQYFSMMFDAVTHNGGIINQI
;
A
#
# COMPACT_ATOMS: atom_id res chain seq x y z
N LEU A 1 2.13 -14.12 -1.68
CA LEU A 1 1.23 -15.25 -1.44
C LEU A 1 0.83 -15.88 -2.77
N VAL A 2 0.83 -17.22 -2.86
CA VAL A 2 0.33 -18.00 -4.02
C VAL A 2 -0.86 -18.84 -3.56
N VAL A 3 -2.02 -18.61 -4.17
CA VAL A 3 -3.28 -19.29 -3.85
C VAL A 3 -3.76 -20.06 -5.08
N ASP A 4 -3.73 -21.40 -5.03
CA ASP A 4 -4.12 -22.27 -6.13
C ASP A 4 -4.46 -23.64 -5.52
N ASP A 5 -5.55 -24.27 -5.87
CA ASP A 5 -5.97 -25.56 -5.31
C ASP A 5 -5.12 -26.73 -5.85
N ASN A 6 -4.58 -26.57 -7.05
CA ASN A 6 -3.72 -27.56 -7.67
C ASN A 6 -2.30 -27.50 -7.12
N LYS A 7 -1.88 -28.53 -6.40
CA LYS A 7 -0.55 -28.64 -5.79
C LYS A 7 0.60 -28.45 -6.80
N VAL A 8 0.46 -28.96 -8.02
CA VAL A 8 1.52 -28.87 -9.06
C VAL A 8 1.68 -27.43 -9.52
N ASN A 9 0.58 -26.72 -9.78
CA ASN A 9 0.60 -25.31 -10.15
C ASN A 9 1.20 -24.47 -9.03
N ARG A 10 0.73 -24.69 -7.81
CA ARG A 10 1.19 -24.00 -6.60
C ARG A 10 2.70 -24.14 -6.43
N MET A 11 3.23 -25.37 -6.57
CA MET A 11 4.68 -25.64 -6.49
C MET A 11 5.46 -24.98 -7.64
N ALA A 12 4.95 -25.04 -8.86
CA ALA A 12 5.61 -24.45 -10.02
C ALA A 12 5.71 -22.91 -9.91
N LEU A 13 4.61 -22.26 -9.53
CA LEU A 13 4.56 -20.81 -9.31
C LEU A 13 5.49 -20.40 -8.16
N SER A 14 5.42 -21.08 -7.02
CA SER A 14 6.27 -20.80 -5.87
C SER A 14 7.74 -20.95 -6.24
N ARG A 15 8.12 -22.04 -6.88
CA ARG A 15 9.51 -22.26 -7.31
C ARG A 15 10.01 -21.17 -8.26
N SER A 16 9.15 -20.75 -9.21
CA SER A 16 9.50 -19.68 -10.16
C SER A 16 9.74 -18.36 -9.46
N LEU A 17 8.96 -18.02 -8.43
CA LEU A 17 9.12 -16.79 -7.64
C LEU A 17 10.33 -16.85 -6.70
N GLU A 18 10.56 -17.99 -6.04
CA GLU A 18 11.73 -18.20 -5.18
C GLU A 18 13.04 -18.05 -5.96
N LEU A 19 13.11 -18.55 -7.19
CA LEU A 19 14.27 -18.40 -8.08
C LEU A 19 14.53 -16.93 -8.47
N GLN A 20 13.52 -16.07 -8.32
CA GLN A 20 13.62 -14.62 -8.53
C GLN A 20 13.97 -13.86 -7.23
N GLY A 21 14.15 -14.57 -6.11
CA GLY A 21 14.52 -13.99 -4.82
C GLY A 21 13.34 -13.58 -3.94
N HIS A 22 12.10 -13.97 -4.29
CA HIS A 22 10.92 -13.66 -3.48
C HIS A 22 10.73 -14.71 -2.38
N MET A 23 10.25 -14.26 -1.22
CA MET A 23 9.71 -15.15 -0.18
C MET A 23 8.27 -15.50 -0.54
N VAL A 24 7.94 -16.79 -0.51
CA VAL A 24 6.64 -17.27 -0.97
C VAL A 24 5.94 -18.08 0.13
N GLU A 25 4.72 -17.66 0.44
CA GLU A 25 3.77 -18.49 1.17
C GLU A 25 2.68 -19.00 0.22
N THR A 26 2.04 -20.11 0.58
CA THR A 26 1.03 -20.74 -0.27
C THR A 26 -0.26 -21.00 0.49
N ALA A 27 -1.39 -21.05 -0.22
CA ALA A 27 -2.69 -21.49 0.27
C ALA A 27 -3.38 -22.40 -0.74
N GLU A 28 -4.22 -23.33 -0.26
CA GLU A 28 -4.84 -24.36 -1.07
C GLU A 28 -6.27 -24.05 -1.54
N ASN A 29 -6.84 -22.97 -1.05
CA ASN A 29 -8.16 -22.46 -1.42
C ASN A 29 -8.28 -20.98 -1.07
N GLY A 30 -9.32 -20.34 -1.60
CA GLY A 30 -9.52 -18.91 -1.41
C GLY A 30 -9.71 -18.50 0.05
N LYS A 31 -10.36 -19.33 0.86
CA LYS A 31 -10.60 -19.02 2.29
C LYS A 31 -9.28 -18.99 3.06
N GLU A 32 -8.45 -20.01 2.92
CA GLU A 32 -7.11 -20.04 3.53
C GLU A 32 -6.23 -18.88 3.03
N GLY A 33 -6.32 -18.60 1.72
CA GLY A 33 -5.64 -17.48 1.09
C GLY A 33 -6.01 -16.14 1.72
N LEU A 34 -7.30 -15.89 1.88
CA LEU A 34 -7.82 -14.65 2.48
C LEU A 34 -7.43 -14.53 3.96
N GLU A 35 -7.55 -15.60 4.75
CA GLU A 35 -7.13 -15.61 6.16
C GLU A 35 -5.65 -15.28 6.33
N LYS A 36 -4.77 -15.87 5.52
CA LYS A 36 -3.34 -15.55 5.51
C LYS A 36 -3.10 -14.10 5.08
N PHE A 37 -3.80 -13.65 4.04
CA PHE A 37 -3.65 -12.31 3.48
C PHE A 37 -4.03 -11.21 4.48
N GLN A 38 -5.05 -11.44 5.31
CA GLN A 38 -5.48 -10.53 6.36
C GLN A 38 -4.52 -10.46 7.56
N THR A 39 -3.81 -11.55 7.86
CA THR A 39 -2.95 -11.64 9.04
C THR A 39 -1.46 -11.46 8.73
N GLY A 40 -1.08 -11.62 7.48
CA GLY A 40 0.31 -11.52 7.01
C GLY A 40 0.65 -10.19 6.38
N THR A 41 1.93 -10.00 6.12
CA THR A 41 2.46 -8.86 5.35
C THR A 41 2.90 -9.34 3.97
N PHE A 42 2.07 -9.12 2.97
CA PHE A 42 2.34 -9.53 1.60
C PHE A 42 2.46 -8.31 0.68
N ASP A 43 3.35 -8.40 -0.30
CA ASP A 43 3.52 -7.36 -1.31
C ASP A 43 2.71 -7.66 -2.58
N LEU A 44 2.32 -8.92 -2.79
CA LEU A 44 1.56 -9.36 -3.95
C LEU A 44 0.86 -10.70 -3.67
N MET A 45 -0.32 -10.91 -4.28
CA MET A 45 -0.99 -12.21 -4.34
C MET A 45 -1.09 -12.68 -5.79
N LEU A 46 -0.70 -13.95 -6.03
CA LEU A 46 -1.14 -14.73 -7.21
C LEU A 46 -2.34 -15.55 -6.79
N LEU A 47 -3.45 -15.43 -7.50
CA LEU A 47 -4.74 -15.98 -7.11
C LEU A 47 -5.38 -16.73 -8.26
N ASP A 48 -5.60 -18.02 -8.06
CA ASP A 48 -6.40 -18.82 -9.00
C ASP A 48 -7.87 -18.44 -8.94
N ILE A 49 -8.54 -18.47 -10.09
CA ILE A 49 -9.99 -18.23 -10.16
C ILE A 49 -10.76 -19.46 -9.71
N GLU A 50 -10.42 -20.63 -10.24
CA GLU A 50 -11.18 -21.87 -10.06
C GLU A 50 -10.67 -22.66 -8.87
N MET A 51 -11.24 -22.40 -7.69
CA MET A 51 -10.89 -23.10 -6.46
C MET A 51 -12.14 -23.55 -5.71
N PRO A 52 -12.06 -24.69 -4.96
CA PRO A 52 -13.12 -25.10 -4.06
C PRO A 52 -13.21 -24.18 -2.82
N VAL A 53 -14.33 -24.26 -2.09
CA VAL A 53 -14.62 -23.55 -0.84
C VAL A 53 -14.87 -22.05 -1.05
N MET A 54 -13.96 -21.35 -1.68
CA MET A 54 -14.03 -19.93 -2.01
C MET A 54 -13.21 -19.70 -3.29
N ASN A 55 -13.86 -19.23 -4.33
CA ASN A 55 -13.22 -18.99 -5.63
C ASN A 55 -12.45 -17.67 -5.64
N GLY A 56 -11.62 -17.44 -6.67
CA GLY A 56 -10.77 -16.26 -6.76
C GLY A 56 -11.53 -14.95 -6.89
N PHE A 57 -12.72 -14.94 -7.49
CA PHE A 57 -13.54 -13.73 -7.56
C PHE A 57 -14.08 -13.32 -6.19
N GLU A 58 -14.51 -14.29 -5.37
CA GLU A 58 -14.98 -14.04 -4.01
C GLU A 58 -13.86 -13.50 -3.12
N VAL A 59 -12.63 -14.00 -3.28
CA VAL A 59 -11.44 -13.45 -2.59
C VAL A 59 -11.16 -12.03 -3.03
N LEU A 60 -11.19 -11.77 -4.33
CA LEU A 60 -10.94 -10.44 -4.90
C LEU A 60 -11.96 -9.41 -4.40
N GLU A 61 -13.25 -9.76 -4.39
CA GLU A 61 -14.32 -8.91 -3.85
C GLU A 61 -14.12 -8.63 -2.35
N ALA A 62 -13.72 -9.62 -1.56
CA ALA A 62 -13.43 -9.44 -0.14
C ALA A 62 -12.25 -8.48 0.07
N CYS A 63 -11.19 -8.59 -0.75
CA CYS A 63 -10.04 -7.70 -0.69
C CYS A 63 -10.38 -6.25 -1.10
N LEU A 64 -11.28 -6.04 -2.06
CA LEU A 64 -11.71 -4.69 -2.47
C LEU A 64 -12.44 -3.94 -1.37
N ASN A 65 -13.21 -4.65 -0.55
CA ASN A 65 -13.97 -4.08 0.56
C ASN A 65 -13.10 -3.77 1.79
N ASP A 66 -11.85 -4.23 1.82
CA ASP A 66 -10.89 -3.98 2.88
C ASP A 66 -9.92 -2.86 2.46
N VAL A 67 -9.78 -1.84 3.32
CA VAL A 67 -8.99 -0.62 3.01
C VAL A 67 -7.49 -0.93 2.86
N ASP A 68 -6.99 -1.89 3.62
CA ASP A 68 -5.57 -2.24 3.61
C ASP A 68 -5.28 -3.26 2.51
N LEU A 69 -6.12 -4.29 2.35
CA LEU A 69 -5.91 -5.35 1.36
C LEU A 69 -6.03 -4.88 -0.08
N ARG A 70 -6.98 -3.97 -0.38
CA ARG A 70 -7.16 -3.41 -1.74
C ARG A 70 -5.93 -2.67 -2.30
N GLN A 71 -4.95 -2.40 -1.45
CA GLN A 71 -3.71 -1.71 -1.82
C GLN A 71 -2.64 -2.67 -2.33
N ILE A 72 -2.79 -3.95 -2.01
CA ILE A 72 -1.85 -4.99 -2.39
C ILE A 72 -2.26 -5.55 -3.76
N PRO A 73 -1.37 -5.55 -4.75
CA PRO A 73 -1.71 -6.03 -6.09
C PRO A 73 -2.04 -7.52 -6.08
N ILE A 74 -3.14 -7.85 -6.77
CA ILE A 74 -3.58 -9.23 -6.99
C ILE A 74 -3.49 -9.52 -8.47
N ILE A 75 -2.70 -10.53 -8.85
CA ILE A 75 -2.62 -11.07 -10.22
C ILE A 75 -3.44 -12.35 -10.25
N MET A 76 -4.48 -12.36 -11.10
CA MET A 76 -5.32 -13.54 -11.28
C MET A 76 -4.64 -14.56 -12.18
N THR A 77 -4.82 -15.84 -11.88
CA THR A 77 -4.40 -16.94 -12.76
C THR A 77 -5.60 -17.83 -13.11
N SER A 78 -5.75 -18.26 -14.35
CA SER A 78 -6.86 -19.13 -14.74
C SER A 78 -6.56 -19.93 -16.01
N ALA A 79 -7.22 -21.08 -16.14
CA ALA A 79 -7.29 -21.85 -17.38
C ALA A 79 -8.28 -21.23 -18.39
N MET A 80 -9.15 -20.32 -17.96
CA MET A 80 -10.13 -19.67 -18.83
C MET A 80 -9.43 -18.64 -19.73
N GLU A 81 -9.64 -18.75 -21.03
CA GLU A 81 -9.21 -17.76 -22.02
C GLU A 81 -10.38 -16.84 -22.44
N GLU A 82 -11.53 -16.98 -21.81
CA GLU A 82 -12.72 -16.20 -22.15
C GLU A 82 -12.56 -14.73 -21.78
N LEU A 83 -12.84 -13.87 -22.73
CA LEU A 83 -12.74 -12.43 -22.58
C LEU A 83 -13.56 -11.92 -21.36
N ASP A 84 -14.72 -12.52 -21.13
CA ASP A 84 -15.62 -12.15 -20.03
C ASP A 84 -14.98 -12.37 -18.65
N ALA A 85 -14.19 -13.44 -18.48
CA ALA A 85 -13.46 -13.68 -17.24
C ALA A 85 -12.37 -12.61 -17.00
N VAL A 86 -11.65 -12.24 -18.05
CA VAL A 86 -10.62 -11.18 -17.99
C VAL A 86 -11.26 -9.83 -17.66
N VAL A 87 -12.36 -9.47 -18.33
CA VAL A 87 -13.11 -8.24 -18.09
C VAL A 87 -13.58 -8.19 -16.65
N LYS A 88 -14.17 -9.28 -16.14
CA LYS A 88 -14.61 -9.37 -14.74
C LYS A 88 -13.47 -9.19 -13.74
N CYS A 89 -12.28 -9.77 -14.00
CA CYS A 89 -11.10 -9.56 -13.15
C CYS A 89 -10.72 -8.07 -13.07
N VAL A 90 -10.70 -7.38 -14.22
CA VAL A 90 -10.36 -5.95 -14.29
C VAL A 90 -11.41 -5.09 -13.59
N GLU A 91 -12.70 -5.36 -13.81
CA GLU A 91 -13.81 -4.65 -13.16
C GLU A 91 -13.78 -4.81 -11.63
N LEU A 92 -13.39 -6.00 -11.15
CA LEU A 92 -13.19 -6.31 -9.75
C LEU A 92 -11.81 -5.85 -9.23
N GLY A 93 -11.07 -5.02 -9.96
CA GLY A 93 -9.85 -4.38 -9.47
C GLY A 93 -8.62 -5.26 -9.41
N ALA A 94 -8.58 -6.40 -10.10
CA ALA A 94 -7.34 -7.16 -10.24
C ALA A 94 -6.28 -6.32 -10.94
N GLU A 95 -5.03 -6.41 -10.46
CA GLU A 95 -3.91 -5.67 -11.06
C GLU A 95 -3.53 -6.21 -12.43
N ASP A 96 -3.64 -7.54 -12.63
CA ASP A 96 -3.30 -8.21 -13.87
C ASP A 96 -3.93 -9.63 -13.94
N TYR A 97 -3.77 -10.28 -15.10
CA TYR A 97 -4.28 -11.61 -15.40
C TYR A 97 -3.24 -12.45 -16.14
N LEU A 98 -3.12 -13.72 -15.80
CA LEU A 98 -2.22 -14.70 -16.43
C LEU A 98 -2.98 -15.97 -16.78
N THR A 99 -2.90 -16.40 -18.04
CA THR A 99 -3.46 -17.67 -18.50
C THR A 99 -2.58 -18.85 -18.09
N LYS A 100 -3.19 -19.96 -17.70
CA LYS A 100 -2.51 -21.24 -17.44
C LYS A 100 -2.37 -22.04 -18.74
N PRO A 101 -1.24 -22.71 -18.98
CA PRO A 101 -0.06 -22.80 -18.13
C PRO A 101 0.73 -21.48 -18.06
N VAL A 102 1.06 -21.03 -16.86
CA VAL A 102 1.71 -19.73 -16.67
C VAL A 102 3.14 -19.77 -17.21
N ASN A 103 3.41 -18.89 -18.17
CA ASN A 103 4.75 -18.72 -18.72
C ASN A 103 5.67 -18.04 -17.70
N PRO A 104 6.83 -18.62 -17.31
CA PRO A 104 7.70 -18.04 -16.28
C PRO A 104 8.27 -16.66 -16.64
N ILE A 105 8.51 -16.39 -17.93
CA ILE A 105 9.01 -15.09 -18.39
C ILE A 105 7.92 -14.03 -18.22
N LEU A 106 6.69 -14.35 -18.59
CA LEU A 106 5.55 -13.47 -18.45
C LEU A 106 5.21 -13.24 -16.97
N LEU A 107 5.23 -14.30 -16.13
CA LEU A 107 5.07 -14.20 -14.69
C LEU A 107 6.05 -13.20 -14.09
N ARG A 108 7.35 -13.33 -14.40
CA ARG A 108 8.38 -12.43 -13.92
C ARG A 108 8.12 -10.98 -14.33
N ALA A 109 7.77 -10.75 -15.59
CA ALA A 109 7.51 -9.41 -16.10
C ALA A 109 6.32 -8.75 -15.39
N ARG A 110 5.22 -9.49 -15.17
CA ARG A 110 4.00 -8.98 -14.53
C ARG A 110 4.19 -8.74 -13.04
N VAL A 111 4.83 -9.69 -12.33
CA VAL A 111 5.15 -9.53 -10.91
C VAL A 111 6.04 -8.32 -10.67
N ASN A 112 7.11 -8.16 -11.45
CA ASN A 112 8.00 -7.01 -11.31
C ASN A 112 7.27 -5.68 -11.59
N ALA A 113 6.44 -5.62 -12.64
CA ALA A 113 5.66 -4.42 -12.96
C ALA A 113 4.67 -4.06 -11.84
N SER A 114 3.97 -5.06 -11.28
CA SER A 114 3.00 -4.86 -10.19
C SER A 114 3.68 -4.43 -8.89
N LEU A 115 4.82 -5.02 -8.55
CA LEU A 115 5.60 -4.64 -7.36
C LEU A 115 6.18 -3.23 -7.50
N GLU A 116 6.70 -2.86 -8.67
CA GLU A 116 7.20 -1.51 -8.91
C GLU A 116 6.09 -0.46 -8.82
N LYS A 117 4.92 -0.74 -9.41
CA LYS A 117 3.75 0.13 -9.31
C LYS A 117 3.28 0.28 -7.84
N LYS A 118 3.29 -0.81 -7.05
CA LYS A 118 3.02 -0.75 -5.61
C LYS A 118 4.04 0.12 -4.89
N ARG A 119 5.34 -0.09 -5.14
CA ARG A 119 6.42 0.69 -4.53
C ARG A 119 6.24 2.20 -4.76
N LEU A 120 5.97 2.60 -6.01
CA LEU A 120 5.74 4.00 -6.35
C LEU A 120 4.50 4.58 -5.65
N ARG A 121 3.41 3.81 -5.56
CA ARG A 121 2.21 4.22 -4.80
C ARG A 121 2.51 4.40 -3.31
N ASP A 122 3.28 3.48 -2.72
CA ASP A 122 3.64 3.53 -1.30
C ASP A 122 4.59 4.71 -1.01
N GLU A 123 5.52 5.01 -1.90
CA GLU A 123 6.38 6.20 -1.82
C GLU A 123 5.58 7.50 -1.89
N GLN A 124 4.66 7.61 -2.85
CA GLN A 124 3.77 8.76 -2.95
C GLN A 124 2.95 8.96 -1.67
N ARG A 125 2.36 7.88 -1.13
CA ARG A 125 1.62 7.93 0.14
C ARG A 125 2.49 8.37 1.31
N LYS A 126 3.73 7.87 1.37
CA LYS A 126 4.68 8.27 2.42
C LYS A 126 4.98 9.77 2.35
N LEU A 127 5.18 10.31 1.16
CA LEU A 127 5.38 11.76 0.96
C LEU A 127 4.14 12.54 1.42
N PHE A 128 2.93 12.13 1.03
CA PHE A 128 1.71 12.81 1.47
C PHE A 128 1.53 12.78 3.00
N ARG A 129 1.85 11.64 3.65
CA ARG A 129 1.79 11.53 5.11
C ARG A 129 2.79 12.42 5.85
N THR A 130 3.84 12.87 5.19
CA THR A 130 4.81 13.82 5.75
C THR A 130 4.24 15.24 5.82
N PHE A 131 3.31 15.59 4.92
CA PHE A 131 2.73 16.93 4.80
C PHE A 131 1.26 17.02 5.23
N ALA A 132 0.61 15.90 5.51
CA ALA A 132 -0.80 15.85 5.90
C ALA A 132 -1.03 14.76 6.95
N THR A 133 -2.10 14.90 7.75
CA THR A 133 -2.52 13.78 8.62
C THR A 133 -2.94 12.57 7.80
N LYS A 134 -2.98 11.41 8.47
CA LYS A 134 -3.44 10.16 7.86
C LYS A 134 -4.81 10.33 7.21
N GLU A 135 -5.74 10.98 7.90
CA GLU A 135 -7.11 11.21 7.44
C GLU A 135 -7.16 12.09 6.17
N VAL A 136 -6.39 13.18 6.16
CA VAL A 136 -6.31 14.09 5.00
C VAL A 136 -5.63 13.41 3.81
N ALA A 137 -4.56 12.66 4.07
CA ALA A 137 -3.86 11.92 3.02
C ALA A 137 -4.75 10.82 2.40
N GLU A 138 -5.51 10.08 3.20
CA GLU A 138 -6.44 9.05 2.75
C GLU A 138 -7.62 9.65 1.97
N GLU A 139 -8.17 10.78 2.41
CA GLU A 139 -9.24 11.46 1.70
C GLU A 139 -8.77 12.00 0.34
N LEU A 140 -7.59 12.63 0.27
CA LEU A 140 -7.00 13.09 -0.98
C LEU A 140 -6.71 11.95 -1.97
N LEU A 141 -6.26 10.80 -1.46
CA LEU A 141 -6.03 9.61 -2.28
C LEU A 141 -7.34 8.96 -2.78
N ARG A 142 -8.43 9.12 -2.02
CA ARG A 142 -9.76 8.59 -2.37
C ARG A 142 -10.51 9.47 -3.36
N THR A 143 -10.48 10.79 -3.16
CA THR A 143 -11.29 11.77 -3.91
C THR A 143 -10.53 12.51 -5.00
N GLY A 144 -9.19 12.39 -5.01
CA GLY A 144 -8.33 13.23 -5.85
C GLY A 144 -8.23 14.66 -5.32
N PHE A 145 -7.42 15.47 -6.00
CA PHE A 145 -7.31 16.91 -5.69
C PHE A 145 -8.57 17.64 -6.16
N SER A 146 -9.61 17.66 -5.37
CA SER A 146 -10.72 18.57 -5.61
C SER A 146 -10.41 19.91 -4.95
N LEU A 147 -10.62 21.01 -5.68
CA LEU A 147 -10.61 22.37 -5.15
C LEU A 147 -11.84 22.57 -4.24
N GLY A 148 -11.84 21.94 -3.08
CA GLY A 148 -12.88 22.06 -2.07
C GLY A 148 -12.31 21.71 -0.72
N GLY A 149 -12.72 22.40 0.33
CA GLY A 149 -12.36 22.12 1.72
C GLY A 149 -13.55 21.56 2.48
N GLN A 150 -13.27 20.85 3.57
CA GLN A 150 -14.29 20.48 4.55
C GLN A 150 -14.25 21.48 5.71
N ILE A 151 -15.43 21.86 6.21
CA ILE A 151 -15.54 22.65 7.44
C ILE A 151 -15.39 21.68 8.62
N VAL A 152 -14.32 21.88 9.39
CA VAL A 152 -14.06 21.09 10.60
C VAL A 152 -13.96 22.02 11.80
N THR A 153 -14.35 21.54 12.97
CA THR A 153 -14.09 22.23 14.23
C THR A 153 -12.70 21.83 14.70
N ALA A 154 -11.81 22.81 14.82
CA ALA A 154 -10.44 22.59 15.25
C ALA A 154 -9.99 23.66 16.24
N SER A 155 -9.06 23.30 17.14
CA SER A 155 -8.30 24.26 17.94
C SER A 155 -7.00 24.59 17.19
N VAL A 156 -6.71 25.87 17.05
CA VAL A 156 -5.47 26.36 16.41
C VAL A 156 -4.51 26.81 17.49
N LEU A 157 -3.31 26.23 17.49
CA LEU A 157 -2.21 26.63 18.36
C LEU A 157 -1.14 27.33 17.51
N VAL A 158 -0.71 28.53 17.95
CA VAL A 158 0.42 29.24 17.38
C VAL A 158 1.49 29.35 18.47
N ALA A 159 2.69 28.87 18.15
CA ALA A 159 3.83 28.92 19.06
C ALA A 159 5.02 29.58 18.37
N ASP A 160 5.80 30.39 19.13
CA ASP A 160 6.97 31.09 18.62
C ASP A 160 8.09 31.06 19.67
N ILE A 161 9.33 31.16 19.22
CA ILE A 161 10.51 31.23 20.08
C ILE A 161 10.77 32.68 20.45
N ARG A 162 10.58 33.01 21.74
CA ARG A 162 10.84 34.36 22.22
C ARG A 162 12.31 34.78 22.03
N SER A 163 12.51 35.96 21.51
CA SER A 163 13.83 36.59 21.31
C SER A 163 14.75 35.77 20.37
N PHE A 164 14.19 34.95 19.47
CA PHE A 164 14.98 34.14 18.55
C PHE A 164 15.96 34.98 17.72
N THR A 165 15.55 36.15 17.24
CA THR A 165 16.42 37.08 16.50
C THR A 165 17.68 37.42 17.28
N SER A 166 17.55 37.76 18.56
CA SER A 166 18.70 38.09 19.42
C SER A 166 19.60 36.90 19.71
N ILE A 167 19.02 35.72 19.81
CA ILE A 167 19.76 34.45 19.96
C ILE A 167 20.56 34.19 18.69
N ALA A 168 19.94 34.27 17.52
CA ALA A 168 20.57 34.01 16.23
C ALA A 168 21.67 35.03 15.89
N GLU A 169 21.53 36.29 16.31
CA GLU A 169 22.56 37.31 16.13
C GLU A 169 23.79 37.10 17.04
N SER A 170 23.63 36.38 18.15
CA SER A 170 24.68 36.14 19.16
C SER A 170 25.42 34.79 18.99
N GLN A 171 25.02 33.92 18.05
CA GLN A 171 25.54 32.58 17.86
C GLN A 171 26.01 32.36 16.42
N ASP A 172 26.80 31.32 16.21
CA ASP A 172 27.11 30.86 14.86
C ASP A 172 25.83 30.33 14.14
N PRO A 173 25.74 30.55 12.83
CA PRO A 173 24.57 30.06 12.06
C PRO A 173 24.29 28.55 12.22
N SER A 174 25.32 27.74 12.37
CA SER A 174 25.22 26.29 12.62
C SER A 174 24.51 25.98 13.94
N ASP A 175 24.86 26.70 15.01
CA ASP A 175 24.27 26.51 16.34
C ASP A 175 22.80 26.93 16.36
N SER A 176 22.48 28.02 15.63
CA SER A 176 21.10 28.47 15.45
C SER A 176 20.24 27.46 14.72
N ILE A 177 20.76 26.79 13.69
CA ILE A 177 20.09 25.69 12.97
C ILE A 177 19.90 24.49 13.88
N GLU A 178 20.90 24.12 14.67
CA GLU A 178 20.80 22.99 15.60
C GLU A 178 19.75 23.25 16.68
N LEU A 179 19.71 24.45 17.25
CA LEU A 179 18.68 24.89 18.19
C LEU A 179 17.26 24.77 17.60
N LEU A 180 17.09 25.26 16.36
CA LEU A 180 15.80 25.16 15.64
C LEU A 180 15.40 23.72 15.44
N ASN A 181 16.32 22.88 14.98
CA ASN A 181 16.03 21.46 14.74
C ASN A 181 15.62 20.73 16.03
N GLN A 182 16.29 21.01 17.15
CA GLN A 182 15.92 20.45 18.46
C GLN A 182 14.53 20.94 18.90
N TYR A 183 14.28 22.24 18.79
CA TYR A 183 12.98 22.83 19.15
C TYR A 183 11.84 22.24 18.30
N PHE A 184 12.00 22.22 16.98
CA PHE A 184 10.98 21.70 16.07
C PHE A 184 10.76 20.20 16.26
N SER A 185 11.82 19.41 16.53
CA SER A 185 11.66 18.00 16.83
C SER A 185 10.81 17.77 18.09
N MET A 186 11.07 18.48 19.17
CA MET A 186 10.29 18.38 20.40
C MET A 186 8.82 18.81 20.19
N MET A 187 8.60 19.91 19.46
CA MET A 187 7.26 20.40 19.16
C MET A 187 6.50 19.42 18.26
N PHE A 188 7.17 18.88 17.24
CA PHE A 188 6.60 17.90 16.34
C PHE A 188 6.14 16.65 17.09
N ASP A 189 7.02 16.09 17.94
CA ASP A 189 6.71 14.91 18.75
C ASP A 189 5.54 15.18 19.71
N ALA A 190 5.53 16.32 20.37
CA ALA A 190 4.47 16.69 21.30
C ALA A 190 3.11 16.85 20.60
N VAL A 191 3.07 17.49 19.44
CA VAL A 191 1.84 17.73 18.68
C VAL A 191 1.32 16.44 18.08
N THR A 192 2.18 15.64 17.44
CA THR A 192 1.78 14.38 16.76
C THR A 192 1.38 13.32 17.77
N HIS A 193 2.06 13.22 18.93
CA HIS A 193 1.69 12.28 20.00
C HIS A 193 0.27 12.56 20.54
N ASN A 194 -0.19 13.80 20.50
CA ASN A 194 -1.53 14.20 20.92
C ASN A 194 -2.54 14.31 19.75
N GLY A 195 -2.22 13.72 18.58
CA GLY A 195 -3.12 13.70 17.42
C GLY A 195 -3.28 15.05 16.72
N GLY A 196 -2.39 16.00 16.97
CA GLY A 196 -2.38 17.31 16.32
C GLY A 196 -1.67 17.30 14.96
N ILE A 197 -1.92 18.34 14.18
CA ILE A 197 -1.35 18.57 12.85
C ILE A 197 -0.48 19.80 12.89
N ILE A 198 0.71 19.75 12.30
CA ILE A 198 1.55 20.92 12.08
C ILE A 198 1.36 21.36 10.62
N ASN A 199 0.80 22.54 10.44
CA ASN A 199 0.48 23.06 9.11
C ASN A 199 1.57 23.97 8.54
N GLN A 200 2.34 24.62 9.39
CA GLN A 200 3.41 25.57 8.98
C GLN A 200 4.47 25.65 10.08
N ILE A 201 5.74 25.65 9.70
CA ILE A 201 6.91 25.88 10.54
C ILE A 201 7.59 27.17 10.11
#